data_b2e510bf14ee5844f86a74a8e98c68e1
#
_entry.id   b2e510bf14ee5844f86a74a8e98c68e1
#
_cell.length_a   1.000
_cell.length_b   1.000
_cell.length_c   1.000
_cell.angle_alpha   90.00
_cell.angle_beta   90.00
_cell.angle_gamma   90.00
#
_symmetry.space_group_name_H-M   'P 1'
#
loop_
_entity.id
_entity.type
_entity.pdbx_description
1 polymer ?
#
loop_
_entity_poly.entity_id
_entity_poly.type
_entity_poly.pdbx_seq_one_letter_code
_entity_poly.pdbx_strand_id
1 'polypeptide(L)'
;MNTEQLKQAFLDVFGQEADATFFSPGRINLIGEHTDYNGGHVFPAAITLGTYGAARKREDQVLRFYSANFEEVGIIEVDLNNLVFDKADNWTNYAKGVLKFLQEAGHTIDTGMEVFVYGNIPNGSGLSSSASLELLIGIIAEELYGLELTRLDLVKIGKQTENHFIGVNSGIMDQFAIGMGADQRAIYLDTNNLEYELVPLDLGDHVIVIMNTNKRRELADSKYNERRAECEKAVEELNAVLTIQTLGELDEWTFDQYSYLIKDENRIKRARHAVLENQRTLQARKALEEGDLATFGRLVNASHVSLEHDYEVTGLELDTLAHTAWEQEGVLGARMTGAGFGGCGIAIVHKDKVEAFTENVGKTYTEVVGYAPSFYVAEIAGGSRVLSRK
;
A
#
# COMPACT_ATOMS: atom_id res chain seq x y z
N MET A 1 9.70 -14.82 10.29
CA MET A 1 10.20 -14.83 11.70
C MET A 1 9.04 -15.21 12.59
N ASN A 2 9.22 -16.15 13.51
CA ASN A 2 8.18 -16.52 14.47
C ASN A 2 8.32 -15.72 15.77
N THR A 3 7.33 -15.84 16.66
CA THR A 3 7.28 -15.09 17.92
C THR A 3 8.50 -15.28 18.81
N GLU A 4 9.00 -16.51 18.94
CA GLU A 4 10.16 -16.81 19.78
C GLU A 4 11.46 -16.21 19.20
N GLN A 5 11.62 -16.26 17.88
CA GLN A 5 12.73 -15.63 17.19
C GLN A 5 12.71 -14.09 17.37
N LEU A 6 11.51 -13.47 17.32
CA LEU A 6 11.35 -12.03 17.58
C LEU A 6 11.76 -11.66 19.00
N LYS A 7 11.29 -12.41 20.00
CA LYS A 7 11.64 -12.19 21.42
C LYS A 7 13.14 -12.31 21.64
N GLN A 8 13.75 -13.34 21.07
CA GLN A 8 15.19 -13.55 21.20
C GLN A 8 15.99 -12.41 20.53
N ALA A 9 15.60 -12.01 19.30
CA ALA A 9 16.28 -10.93 18.60
C ALA A 9 16.15 -9.59 19.35
N PHE A 10 15.00 -9.31 19.95
CA PHE A 10 14.80 -8.14 20.80
C PHE A 10 15.72 -8.19 22.04
N LEU A 11 15.80 -9.33 22.72
CA LEU A 11 16.67 -9.53 23.88
C LEU A 11 18.15 -9.33 23.51
N ASP A 12 18.58 -9.86 22.38
CA ASP A 12 19.97 -9.75 21.91
C ASP A 12 20.36 -8.28 21.64
N VAL A 13 19.43 -7.46 21.14
CA VAL A 13 19.69 -6.04 20.84
C VAL A 13 19.60 -5.15 22.08
N PHE A 14 18.58 -5.31 22.92
CA PHE A 14 18.28 -4.37 24.00
C PHE A 14 18.68 -4.89 25.39
N GLY A 15 19.02 -6.18 25.53
CA GLY A 15 19.38 -6.78 26.81
C GLY A 15 18.21 -6.92 27.79
N GLN A 16 16.98 -6.78 27.33
CA GLN A 16 15.75 -6.85 28.10
C GLN A 16 14.73 -7.70 27.32
N GLU A 17 13.75 -8.27 28.05
CA GLU A 17 12.65 -8.99 27.41
C GLU A 17 11.62 -8.02 26.81
N ALA A 18 11.07 -8.38 25.65
CA ALA A 18 9.95 -7.64 25.08
C ALA A 18 8.66 -7.87 25.88
N ASP A 19 7.80 -6.84 25.99
CA ASP A 19 6.48 -6.93 26.58
C ASP A 19 5.47 -7.58 25.65
N ALA A 20 5.63 -7.37 24.33
CA ALA A 20 4.75 -7.95 23.32
C ALA A 20 5.44 -8.04 21.95
N THR A 21 4.87 -8.87 21.08
CA THR A 21 5.27 -9.00 19.68
C THR A 21 4.09 -8.72 18.76
N PHE A 22 4.39 -8.24 17.55
CA PHE A 22 3.42 -7.64 16.64
C PHE A 22 3.69 -8.02 15.20
N PHE A 23 2.66 -7.95 14.37
CA PHE A 23 2.77 -8.04 12.92
C PHE A 23 1.86 -7.00 12.26
N SER A 24 2.39 -6.37 11.23
CA SER A 24 1.65 -5.46 10.35
C SER A 24 1.90 -5.87 8.90
N PRO A 25 0.85 -6.18 8.11
CA PRO A 25 1.01 -6.67 6.74
C PRO A 25 1.45 -5.56 5.77
N GLY A 26 1.91 -5.97 4.58
CA GLY A 26 1.85 -5.16 3.39
C GLY A 26 0.50 -5.32 2.70
N ARG A 27 0.36 -4.73 1.50
CA ARG A 27 -0.88 -4.86 0.71
C ARG A 27 -0.57 -4.99 -0.78
N ILE A 28 -1.52 -5.61 -1.49
CA ILE A 28 -1.71 -5.45 -2.93
C ILE A 28 -3.02 -4.68 -3.16
N ASN A 29 -3.20 -4.12 -4.35
CA ASN A 29 -4.48 -3.58 -4.79
C ASN A 29 -4.92 -4.32 -6.05
N LEU A 30 -6.08 -4.97 -6.01
CA LEU A 30 -6.58 -5.76 -7.12
C LEU A 30 -6.93 -4.88 -8.32
N ILE A 31 -7.60 -3.75 -8.06
CA ILE A 31 -8.01 -2.74 -9.04
C ILE A 31 -8.45 -1.48 -8.30
N GLY A 32 -8.57 -0.35 -9.00
CA GLY A 32 -8.88 0.95 -8.37
C GLY A 32 -7.60 1.67 -7.97
N GLU A 33 -6.66 1.77 -8.92
CA GLU A 33 -5.38 2.40 -8.66
C GLU A 33 -5.44 3.90 -8.89
N HIS A 34 -4.81 4.67 -8.01
CA HIS A 34 -4.83 6.14 -8.02
C HIS A 34 -6.24 6.76 -7.94
N THR A 35 -7.19 6.07 -7.31
CA THR A 35 -8.57 6.54 -7.12
C THR A 35 -8.85 7.00 -5.70
N ASP A 36 -8.06 6.64 -4.71
CA ASP A 36 -8.31 6.94 -3.30
C ASP A 36 -8.16 8.43 -2.95
N TYR A 37 -7.33 9.17 -3.65
CA TYR A 37 -7.27 10.64 -3.52
C TYR A 37 -8.16 11.37 -4.54
N ASN A 38 -8.84 10.63 -5.39
CA ASN A 38 -9.81 11.12 -6.38
C ASN A 38 -11.27 10.83 -5.99
N GLY A 39 -11.52 10.37 -4.77
CA GLY A 39 -12.86 10.06 -4.28
C GLY A 39 -13.50 8.85 -4.93
N GLY A 40 -12.71 7.92 -5.43
CA GLY A 40 -13.17 6.67 -6.04
C GLY A 40 -13.10 5.48 -5.09
N HIS A 41 -13.39 4.30 -5.66
CA HIS A 41 -13.29 3.02 -4.96
C HIS A 41 -11.91 2.40 -5.16
N VAL A 42 -11.46 1.67 -4.15
CA VAL A 42 -10.26 0.82 -4.18
C VAL A 42 -10.64 -0.61 -3.77
N PHE A 43 -9.82 -1.57 -4.16
CA PHE A 43 -10.09 -2.97 -3.89
C PHE A 43 -8.83 -3.72 -3.43
N PRO A 44 -8.20 -3.28 -2.32
CA PRO A 44 -6.97 -3.87 -1.82
C PRO A 44 -7.19 -5.11 -0.97
N ALA A 45 -6.10 -5.83 -0.73
CA ALA A 45 -6.03 -6.91 0.23
C ALA A 45 -4.70 -6.89 0.98
N ALA A 46 -4.72 -7.17 2.28
CA ALA A 46 -3.52 -7.37 3.08
C ALA A 46 -2.86 -8.70 2.72
N ILE A 47 -1.54 -8.76 2.78
CA ILE A 47 -0.76 -9.95 2.43
C ILE A 47 0.12 -10.42 3.58
N THR A 48 0.59 -11.66 3.51
CA THR A 48 1.44 -12.25 4.56
C THR A 48 2.86 -11.72 4.61
N LEU A 49 3.32 -11.05 3.56
CA LEU A 49 4.53 -10.22 3.63
C LEU A 49 4.24 -8.97 4.45
N GLY A 50 5.10 -8.64 5.40
CA GLY A 50 4.83 -7.52 6.29
C GLY A 50 6.01 -7.16 7.18
N THR A 51 5.71 -6.43 8.23
CA THR A 51 6.66 -5.94 9.22
C THR A 51 6.35 -6.57 10.57
N TYR A 52 7.34 -7.24 11.15
CA TYR A 52 7.30 -7.81 12.49
C TYR A 52 7.91 -6.82 13.47
N GLY A 53 7.34 -6.75 14.67
CA GLY A 53 7.84 -5.92 15.75
C GLY A 53 7.88 -6.66 17.07
N ALA A 54 8.83 -6.28 17.92
CA ALA A 54 8.85 -6.61 19.33
C ALA A 54 9.13 -5.32 20.10
N ALA A 55 8.42 -5.09 21.19
CA ALA A 55 8.51 -3.82 21.88
C ALA A 55 8.40 -3.96 23.40
N ARG A 56 8.97 -2.97 24.10
CA ARG A 56 8.94 -2.84 25.56
C ARG A 56 8.72 -1.38 25.93
N LYS A 57 7.88 -1.14 26.93
CA LYS A 57 7.69 0.18 27.55
C LYS A 57 8.91 0.52 28.43
N ARG A 58 9.38 1.76 28.37
CA ARG A 58 10.45 2.29 29.22
C ARG A 58 9.88 3.15 30.33
N GLU A 59 10.74 3.51 31.31
CA GLU A 59 10.36 4.41 32.42
C GLU A 59 10.85 5.84 32.20
N ASP A 60 11.76 6.06 31.22
CA ASP A 60 12.29 7.36 30.83
C ASP A 60 11.57 7.93 29.60
N GLN A 61 12.08 9.03 29.04
CA GLN A 61 11.52 9.73 27.88
C GLN A 61 12.27 9.39 26.57
N VAL A 62 13.02 8.29 26.54
CA VAL A 62 13.83 7.91 25.37
C VAL A 62 13.12 6.86 24.54
N LEU A 63 13.03 7.11 23.24
CA LEU A 63 12.63 6.12 22.24
C LEU A 63 13.88 5.49 21.64
N ARG A 64 13.94 4.16 21.58
CA ARG A 64 15.04 3.42 21.00
C ARG A 64 14.51 2.48 19.93
N PHE A 65 14.96 2.67 18.70
CA PHE A 65 14.53 1.90 17.55
C PHE A 65 15.70 1.15 16.93
N TYR A 66 15.46 -0.10 16.56
CA TYR A 66 16.41 -0.93 15.83
C TYR A 66 15.71 -1.70 14.72
N SER A 67 16.31 -1.72 13.52
CA SER A 67 15.81 -2.52 12.39
C SER A 67 16.82 -3.57 11.99
N ALA A 68 16.40 -4.83 11.96
CA ALA A 68 17.22 -5.93 11.44
C ALA A 68 17.43 -5.85 9.91
N ASN A 69 16.70 -4.98 9.22
CA ASN A 69 16.92 -4.72 7.79
C ASN A 69 18.04 -3.70 7.54
N PHE A 70 18.46 -2.96 8.56
CA PHE A 70 19.48 -1.91 8.51
C PHE A 70 20.41 -2.01 9.72
N GLU A 71 21.00 -3.19 9.90
CA GLU A 71 21.85 -3.49 11.07
C GLU A 71 23.03 -2.54 11.22
N GLU A 72 23.56 -2.04 10.11
CA GLU A 72 24.67 -1.09 10.06
C GLU A 72 24.32 0.28 10.67
N VAL A 73 23.05 0.63 10.73
CA VAL A 73 22.57 1.87 11.35
C VAL A 73 22.58 1.75 12.88
N GLY A 74 22.39 0.55 13.41
CA GLY A 74 22.31 0.29 14.84
C GLY A 74 21.04 0.87 15.49
N ILE A 75 21.12 1.15 16.79
CA ILE A 75 20.03 1.72 17.55
C ILE A 75 19.96 3.22 17.30
N ILE A 76 18.78 3.70 16.90
CA ILE A 76 18.48 5.12 16.77
C ILE A 76 17.73 5.56 18.03
N GLU A 77 18.25 6.58 18.72
CA GLU A 77 17.63 7.16 19.92
C GLU A 77 16.96 8.49 19.56
N VAL A 78 15.73 8.65 20.03
CA VAL A 78 14.91 9.85 19.82
C VAL A 78 14.32 10.31 21.16
N ASP A 79 14.30 11.62 21.38
CA ASP A 79 13.62 12.21 22.53
C ASP A 79 12.10 12.25 22.27
N LEU A 80 11.33 11.58 23.13
CA LEU A 80 9.87 11.57 23.05
C LEU A 80 9.26 12.99 23.13
N ASN A 81 9.97 13.94 23.74
CA ASN A 81 9.50 15.32 23.86
C ASN A 81 9.87 16.19 22.65
N ASN A 82 10.59 15.65 21.68
CA ASN A 82 11.03 16.38 20.47
C ASN A 82 10.81 15.53 19.20
N LEU A 83 9.56 15.29 18.86
CA LEU A 83 9.15 14.51 17.70
C LEU A 83 9.08 15.40 16.45
N VAL A 84 10.25 15.75 15.90
CA VAL A 84 10.38 16.53 14.67
C VAL A 84 11.04 15.70 13.58
N PHE A 85 10.71 16.01 12.32
CA PHE A 85 11.35 15.34 11.19
C PHE A 85 12.84 15.71 11.15
N ASP A 86 13.68 14.68 11.12
CA ASP A 86 15.11 14.81 10.87
C ASP A 86 15.55 13.74 9.87
N LYS A 87 16.13 14.14 8.76
CA LYS A 87 16.60 13.21 7.73
C LYS A 87 17.63 12.20 8.28
N ALA A 88 18.42 12.61 9.28
CA ALA A 88 19.40 11.75 9.93
C ALA A 88 18.77 10.58 10.70
N ASP A 89 17.53 10.72 11.14
CA ASP A 89 16.80 9.67 11.87
C ASP A 89 16.19 8.60 10.94
N ASN A 90 16.42 8.72 9.64
CA ASN A 90 16.14 7.70 8.65
C ASN A 90 14.67 7.21 8.72
N TRP A 91 14.48 5.88 8.73
CA TRP A 91 13.16 5.23 8.76
C TRP A 91 12.35 5.53 10.04
N THR A 92 13.02 5.91 11.14
CA THR A 92 12.32 6.21 12.40
C THR A 92 11.46 7.47 12.33
N ASN A 93 11.58 8.27 11.27
CA ASN A 93 10.67 9.39 11.04
C ASN A 93 9.21 8.94 10.92
N TYR A 94 8.94 7.77 10.38
CA TYR A 94 7.58 7.20 10.35
C TYR A 94 7.05 6.94 11.76
N ALA A 95 7.88 6.36 12.62
CA ALA A 95 7.53 6.13 14.01
C ALA A 95 7.29 7.45 14.78
N LYS A 96 8.18 8.43 14.58
CA LYS A 96 8.03 9.76 15.20
C LYS A 96 6.72 10.44 14.79
N GLY A 97 6.38 10.39 13.52
CA GLY A 97 5.13 10.97 13.01
C GLY A 97 3.89 10.34 13.63
N VAL A 98 3.84 9.01 13.71
CA VAL A 98 2.73 8.29 14.34
C VAL A 98 2.57 8.67 15.81
N LEU A 99 3.66 8.64 16.57
CA LEU A 99 3.63 9.00 18.00
C LEU A 99 3.23 10.46 18.23
N LYS A 100 3.76 11.38 17.41
CA LYS A 100 3.39 12.79 17.44
C LYS A 100 1.88 12.99 17.25
N PHE A 101 1.32 12.40 16.20
CA PHE A 101 -0.09 12.60 15.88
C PHE A 101 -1.03 11.86 16.84
N LEU A 102 -0.59 10.76 17.45
CA LEU A 102 -1.31 10.16 18.58
C LEU A 102 -1.39 11.10 19.77
N GLN A 103 -0.27 11.75 20.13
CA GLN A 103 -0.25 12.73 21.22
C GLN A 103 -1.12 13.95 20.89
N GLU A 104 -1.05 14.47 19.67
CA GLU A 104 -1.88 15.61 19.24
C GLU A 104 -3.38 15.27 19.20
N ALA A 105 -3.73 14.00 18.99
CA ALA A 105 -5.10 13.50 19.09
C ALA A 105 -5.59 13.30 20.54
N GLY A 106 -4.73 13.59 21.54
CA GLY A 106 -5.08 13.54 22.95
C GLY A 106 -4.73 12.23 23.65
N HIS A 107 -4.03 11.31 22.99
CA HIS A 107 -3.61 10.07 23.62
C HIS A 107 -2.34 10.27 24.45
N THR A 108 -2.32 9.69 25.64
CA THR A 108 -1.20 9.82 26.58
C THR A 108 -0.11 8.80 26.27
N ILE A 109 1.03 9.28 25.83
CA ILE A 109 2.27 8.53 25.68
C ILE A 109 3.28 9.24 26.57
N ASP A 110 3.44 8.76 27.78
CA ASP A 110 4.13 9.45 28.88
C ASP A 110 5.56 9.00 29.12
N THR A 111 5.94 7.87 28.55
CA THR A 111 7.31 7.31 28.63
C THR A 111 7.75 6.79 27.29
N GLY A 112 9.04 6.56 27.15
CA GLY A 112 9.64 6.00 25.93
C GLY A 112 9.35 4.51 25.75
N MET A 113 9.88 3.98 24.66
CA MET A 113 9.80 2.56 24.32
C MET A 113 11.07 2.09 23.61
N GLU A 114 11.29 0.79 23.63
CA GLU A 114 12.24 0.10 22.78
C GLU A 114 11.50 -0.71 21.74
N VAL A 115 11.86 -0.59 20.48
CA VAL A 115 11.20 -1.27 19.37
C VAL A 115 12.24 -1.92 18.46
N PHE A 116 12.11 -3.23 18.29
CA PHE A 116 12.82 -4.02 17.29
C PHE A 116 11.88 -4.23 16.09
N VAL A 117 12.39 -4.03 14.89
CA VAL A 117 11.63 -4.18 13.65
C VAL A 117 12.37 -5.12 12.69
N TYR A 118 11.61 -6.01 12.06
CA TYR A 118 12.07 -6.83 10.95
C TYR A 118 10.99 -6.89 9.86
N GLY A 119 11.30 -6.47 8.65
CA GLY A 119 10.40 -6.54 7.49
C GLY A 119 10.84 -7.60 6.49
N ASN A 120 9.88 -8.36 5.94
CA ASN A 120 10.11 -9.23 4.80
C ASN A 120 9.44 -8.73 3.50
N ILE A 121 8.91 -7.51 3.53
CA ILE A 121 8.51 -6.80 2.30
C ILE A 121 9.80 -6.40 1.57
N PRO A 122 9.99 -6.79 0.30
CA PRO A 122 11.19 -6.38 -0.44
C PRO A 122 11.32 -4.87 -0.52
N ASN A 123 12.52 -4.35 -0.31
CA ASN A 123 12.80 -2.92 -0.35
C ASN A 123 12.40 -2.31 -1.71
N GLY A 124 11.67 -1.20 -1.67
CA GLY A 124 11.25 -0.48 -2.87
C GLY A 124 10.21 -1.22 -3.73
N SER A 125 9.63 -2.30 -3.22
CA SER A 125 8.66 -3.11 -3.97
C SER A 125 7.30 -2.45 -4.21
N GLY A 126 7.00 -1.37 -3.49
CA GLY A 126 5.69 -0.71 -3.60
C GLY A 126 4.53 -1.48 -2.96
N LEU A 127 4.82 -2.42 -2.05
CA LEU A 127 3.83 -3.19 -1.29
C LEU A 127 3.47 -2.54 0.05
N SER A 128 3.68 -1.23 0.16
CA SER A 128 3.33 -0.37 1.31
C SER A 128 4.09 -0.68 2.60
N SER A 129 5.41 -0.78 2.51
CA SER A 129 6.26 -0.94 3.69
C SER A 129 6.15 0.24 4.67
N SER A 130 5.96 1.47 4.18
CA SER A 130 5.77 2.65 5.03
C SER A 130 4.49 2.57 5.86
N ALA A 131 3.36 2.31 5.24
CA ALA A 131 2.08 2.14 5.93
C ALA A 131 2.09 0.93 6.87
N SER A 132 2.76 -0.16 6.49
CA SER A 132 2.99 -1.32 7.35
C SER A 132 3.70 -0.94 8.65
N LEU A 133 4.76 -0.15 8.55
CA LEU A 133 5.50 0.36 9.70
C LEU A 133 4.68 1.34 10.55
N GLU A 134 3.96 2.26 9.92
CA GLU A 134 3.10 3.22 10.62
C GLU A 134 2.04 2.52 11.46
N LEU A 135 1.33 1.56 10.89
CA LEU A 135 0.31 0.78 11.61
C LEU A 135 0.94 -0.11 12.68
N LEU A 136 2.14 -0.65 12.44
CA LEU A 136 2.89 -1.40 13.45
C LEU A 136 3.17 -0.53 14.69
N ILE A 137 3.71 0.66 14.49
CA ILE A 137 3.97 1.61 15.60
C ILE A 137 2.67 2.00 16.31
N GLY A 138 1.60 2.19 15.56
CA GLY A 138 0.28 2.50 16.11
C GLY A 138 -0.22 1.41 17.07
N ILE A 139 -0.18 0.14 16.66
CA ILE A 139 -0.61 -0.98 17.51
C ILE A 139 0.35 -1.25 18.67
N ILE A 140 1.65 -0.97 18.51
CA ILE A 140 2.62 -1.01 19.59
C ILE A 140 2.24 0.02 20.67
N ALA A 141 1.97 1.26 20.29
CA ALA A 141 1.57 2.31 21.20
C ALA A 141 0.24 1.99 21.89
N GLU A 142 -0.75 1.50 21.14
CA GLU A 142 -2.03 1.03 21.67
C GLU A 142 -1.83 0.01 22.79
N GLU A 143 -1.02 -1.03 22.54
CA GLU A 143 -0.77 -2.10 23.52
C GLU A 143 0.04 -1.62 24.73
N LEU A 144 1.16 -0.92 24.51
CA LEU A 144 2.08 -0.54 25.59
C LEU A 144 1.51 0.53 26.53
N TYR A 145 0.68 1.42 26.03
CA TYR A 145 0.12 2.54 26.81
C TYR A 145 -1.37 2.37 27.13
N GLY A 146 -1.98 1.25 26.69
CA GLY A 146 -3.40 0.98 26.94
C GLY A 146 -4.31 2.03 26.31
N LEU A 147 -4.02 2.44 25.07
CA LEU A 147 -4.78 3.47 24.37
C LEU A 147 -6.12 2.91 23.89
N GLU A 148 -7.18 3.68 24.05
CA GLU A 148 -8.49 3.37 23.48
C GLU A 148 -8.57 3.91 22.06
N LEU A 149 -8.28 3.06 21.08
CA LEU A 149 -8.23 3.39 19.66
C LEU A 149 -9.05 2.39 18.84
N THR A 150 -9.80 2.89 17.88
CA THR A 150 -10.33 2.04 16.82
C THR A 150 -9.22 1.80 15.78
N ARG A 151 -9.34 0.73 15.02
CA ARG A 151 -8.40 0.49 13.91
C ARG A 151 -8.45 1.61 12.88
N LEU A 152 -9.64 2.20 12.67
CA LEU A 152 -9.81 3.35 11.77
C LEU A 152 -9.07 4.60 12.28
N ASP A 153 -8.99 4.81 13.59
CA ASP A 153 -8.20 5.91 14.15
C ASP A 153 -6.71 5.77 13.77
N LEU A 154 -6.16 4.55 13.90
CA LEU A 154 -4.78 4.27 13.51
C LEU A 154 -4.56 4.43 12.00
N VAL A 155 -5.51 4.03 11.18
CA VAL A 155 -5.48 4.25 9.71
C VAL A 155 -5.37 5.73 9.40
N LYS A 156 -6.18 6.57 10.05
CA LYS A 156 -6.14 8.04 9.86
C LYS A 156 -4.84 8.66 10.35
N ILE A 157 -4.31 8.19 11.49
CA ILE A 157 -3.00 8.62 12.02
C ILE A 157 -1.87 8.27 11.04
N GLY A 158 -1.88 7.05 10.47
CA GLY A 158 -0.90 6.64 9.47
C GLY A 158 -0.94 7.54 8.22
N LYS A 159 -2.12 7.78 7.67
CA LYS A 159 -2.28 8.72 6.55
C LYS A 159 -1.78 10.12 6.89
N GLN A 160 -2.12 10.63 8.05
CA GLN A 160 -1.66 11.95 8.51
C GLN A 160 -0.14 12.02 8.61
N THR A 161 0.49 10.92 9.06
CA THR A 161 1.96 10.80 9.12
C THR A 161 2.58 10.90 7.72
N GLU A 162 2.08 10.17 6.75
CA GLU A 162 2.55 10.27 5.36
C GLU A 162 2.40 11.69 4.81
N ASN A 163 1.23 12.28 4.98
CA ASN A 163 0.90 13.57 4.36
C ASN A 163 1.61 14.76 5.04
N HIS A 164 1.64 14.79 6.37
CA HIS A 164 2.03 15.99 7.12
C HIS A 164 3.36 15.87 7.86
N PHE A 165 3.91 14.69 7.97
CA PHE A 165 5.22 14.49 8.60
C PHE A 165 6.29 14.09 7.59
N ILE A 166 5.98 13.14 6.72
CA ILE A 166 6.89 12.66 5.66
C ILE A 166 6.81 13.55 4.42
N GLY A 167 5.62 14.05 4.08
CA GLY A 167 5.40 14.97 2.95
C GLY A 167 4.99 14.29 1.65
N VAL A 168 4.54 13.02 1.71
CA VAL A 168 3.93 12.33 0.57
C VAL A 168 2.43 12.55 0.63
N ASN A 169 1.87 13.15 -0.40
CA ASN A 169 0.45 13.50 -0.45
C ASN A 169 -0.43 12.32 -0.91
N SER A 170 -0.32 11.19 -0.19
CA SER A 170 -1.02 9.94 -0.50
C SER A 170 -2.50 9.95 -0.09
N GLY A 171 -3.29 9.02 -0.66
CA GLY A 171 -4.64 8.70 -0.21
C GLY A 171 -4.64 7.76 1.01
N ILE A 172 -5.79 7.15 1.29
CA ILE A 172 -6.00 6.34 2.50
C ILE A 172 -5.85 4.83 2.27
N MET A 173 -5.77 4.37 1.02
CA MET A 173 -5.86 2.96 0.67
C MET A 173 -4.89 2.08 1.45
N ASP A 174 -3.63 2.47 1.49
CA ASP A 174 -2.56 1.64 2.05
C ASP A 174 -2.76 1.37 3.54
N GLN A 175 -2.95 2.44 4.32
CA GLN A 175 -3.22 2.33 5.75
C GLN A 175 -4.52 1.58 6.02
N PHE A 176 -5.55 1.82 5.20
CA PHE A 176 -6.84 1.14 5.35
C PHE A 176 -6.72 -0.37 5.13
N ALA A 177 -6.05 -0.78 4.06
CA ALA A 177 -5.82 -2.20 3.76
C ALA A 177 -5.05 -2.91 4.87
N ILE A 178 -4.00 -2.26 5.38
CA ILE A 178 -3.10 -2.81 6.39
C ILE A 178 -3.76 -2.85 7.77
N GLY A 179 -4.56 -1.84 8.10
CA GLY A 179 -5.28 -1.79 9.37
C GLY A 179 -6.51 -2.69 9.41
N MET A 180 -7.29 -2.72 8.34
CA MET A 180 -8.62 -3.34 8.29
C MET A 180 -8.66 -4.69 7.59
N GLY A 181 -7.54 -5.20 7.10
CA GLY A 181 -7.45 -6.47 6.38
C GLY A 181 -8.04 -7.65 7.15
N ALA A 182 -8.56 -8.64 6.41
CA ALA A 182 -9.10 -9.88 6.95
C ALA A 182 -8.60 -11.06 6.11
N ASP A 183 -8.42 -12.21 6.77
CA ASP A 183 -7.94 -13.43 6.11
C ASP A 183 -8.83 -13.83 4.94
N GLN A 184 -8.21 -14.09 3.78
CA GLN A 184 -8.85 -14.52 2.53
C GLN A 184 -9.92 -13.54 1.99
N ARG A 185 -9.88 -12.27 2.40
CA ARG A 185 -10.83 -11.25 1.96
C ARG A 185 -10.13 -10.03 1.40
N ALA A 186 -10.68 -9.50 0.32
CA ALA A 186 -10.34 -8.18 -0.18
C ALA A 186 -11.26 -7.11 0.43
N ILE A 187 -10.79 -5.89 0.48
CA ILE A 187 -11.56 -4.76 1.00
C ILE A 187 -12.07 -3.93 -0.18
N TYR A 188 -13.37 -3.87 -0.35
CA TYR A 188 -14.01 -2.95 -1.29
C TYR A 188 -14.37 -1.68 -0.53
N LEU A 189 -13.66 -0.59 -0.81
CA LEU A 189 -13.71 0.65 -0.05
C LEU A 189 -14.15 1.82 -0.92
N ASP A 190 -15.19 2.55 -0.49
CA ASP A 190 -15.51 3.88 -0.97
C ASP A 190 -14.67 4.91 -0.19
N THR A 191 -13.75 5.58 -0.87
CA THR A 191 -12.83 6.52 -0.21
C THR A 191 -13.47 7.87 0.13
N ASN A 192 -14.68 8.16 -0.35
CA ASN A 192 -15.39 9.39 -0.01
C ASN A 192 -15.96 9.36 1.42
N ASN A 193 -16.56 8.24 1.80
CA ASN A 193 -17.27 8.10 3.08
C ASN A 193 -16.67 7.03 4.01
N LEU A 194 -15.65 6.29 3.51
CA LEU A 194 -14.99 5.17 4.19
C LEU A 194 -15.92 3.98 4.48
N GLU A 195 -17.04 3.88 3.78
CA GLU A 195 -17.84 2.66 3.79
C GLU A 195 -17.10 1.54 3.06
N TYR A 196 -17.09 0.36 3.64
CA TYR A 196 -16.35 -0.76 3.09
C TYR A 196 -17.07 -2.10 3.30
N GLU A 197 -16.72 -3.04 2.44
CA GLU A 197 -17.15 -4.43 2.55
C GLU A 197 -15.91 -5.33 2.51
N LEU A 198 -15.94 -6.38 3.32
CA LEU A 198 -14.98 -7.48 3.23
C LEU A 198 -15.52 -8.53 2.25
N VAL A 199 -14.91 -8.60 1.07
CA VAL A 199 -15.35 -9.47 -0.02
C VAL A 199 -14.49 -10.72 -0.05
N PRO A 200 -15.08 -11.94 0.01
CA PRO A 200 -14.31 -13.17 -0.17
C PRO A 200 -13.55 -13.15 -1.50
N LEU A 201 -12.24 -13.39 -1.44
CA LEU A 201 -11.40 -13.45 -2.64
C LEU A 201 -11.35 -14.89 -3.14
N ASP A 202 -12.40 -15.29 -3.85
CA ASP A 202 -12.52 -16.61 -4.47
C ASP A 202 -12.09 -16.52 -5.94
N LEU A 203 -10.89 -16.99 -6.23
CA LEU A 203 -10.31 -17.03 -7.57
C LEU A 203 -10.34 -18.43 -8.19
N GLY A 204 -11.13 -19.35 -7.63
CA GLY A 204 -11.21 -20.74 -8.08
C GLY A 204 -9.82 -21.42 -8.04
N ASP A 205 -9.39 -21.96 -9.16
CA ASP A 205 -8.08 -22.63 -9.27
C ASP A 205 -6.92 -21.66 -9.59
N HIS A 206 -7.12 -20.37 -9.39
CA HIS A 206 -6.11 -19.34 -9.65
C HIS A 206 -5.52 -18.80 -8.35
N VAL A 207 -4.30 -18.32 -8.45
CA VAL A 207 -3.58 -17.61 -7.39
C VAL A 207 -3.12 -16.25 -7.90
N ILE A 208 -2.81 -15.35 -6.98
CA ILE A 208 -2.19 -14.08 -7.31
C ILE A 208 -0.68 -14.24 -7.20
N VAL A 209 0.03 -13.94 -8.28
CA VAL A 209 1.49 -13.85 -8.30
C VAL A 209 1.90 -12.39 -8.28
N ILE A 210 2.65 -12.00 -7.26
CA ILE A 210 3.28 -10.68 -7.17
C ILE A 210 4.55 -10.71 -8.00
N MET A 211 4.70 -9.76 -8.92
CA MET A 211 5.85 -9.60 -9.81
C MET A 211 6.59 -8.33 -9.41
N ASN A 212 7.75 -8.47 -8.77
CA ASN A 212 8.57 -7.32 -8.39
C ASN A 212 9.55 -6.98 -9.51
N THR A 213 9.48 -5.75 -10.01
CA THR A 213 10.39 -5.24 -11.04
C THR A 213 11.84 -5.17 -10.58
N ASN A 214 12.11 -5.12 -9.27
CA ASN A 214 13.42 -4.82 -8.68
C ASN A 214 14.05 -3.50 -9.18
N LYS A 215 13.24 -2.62 -9.75
CA LYS A 215 13.68 -1.29 -10.16
C LYS A 215 13.85 -0.40 -8.93
N ARG A 216 15.00 0.30 -8.88
CA ARG A 216 15.18 1.36 -7.87
C ARG A 216 14.17 2.48 -8.10
N ARG A 217 13.45 2.84 -7.03
CA ARG A 217 12.46 3.91 -7.07
C ARG A 217 13.15 5.23 -6.75
N GLU A 218 13.43 5.97 -7.81
CA GLU A 218 13.91 7.35 -7.73
C GLU A 218 12.78 8.29 -8.13
N LEU A 219 12.59 9.39 -7.39
CA LEU A 219 11.58 10.41 -7.68
C LEU A 219 10.12 9.91 -7.71
N ALA A 220 9.82 8.73 -7.17
CA ALA A 220 8.46 8.19 -7.17
C ALA A 220 7.48 9.12 -6.41
N ASP A 221 7.88 9.67 -5.27
CA ASP A 221 7.04 10.53 -4.43
C ASP A 221 6.74 11.86 -5.12
N SER A 222 7.72 12.46 -5.79
CA SER A 222 7.52 13.71 -6.53
C SER A 222 6.58 13.54 -7.72
N LYS A 223 6.71 12.43 -8.46
CA LYS A 223 5.81 12.10 -9.57
C LYS A 223 4.40 11.76 -9.09
N TYR A 224 4.28 11.10 -7.95
CA TYR A 224 3.00 10.84 -7.32
C TYR A 224 2.28 12.15 -6.98
N ASN A 225 2.97 13.07 -6.32
CA ASN A 225 2.44 14.39 -5.99
C ASN A 225 2.03 15.19 -7.24
N GLU A 226 2.81 15.08 -8.33
CA GLU A 226 2.48 15.69 -9.63
C GLU A 226 1.16 15.14 -10.19
N ARG A 227 0.96 13.82 -10.18
CA ARG A 227 -0.30 13.18 -10.66
C ARG A 227 -1.49 13.65 -9.85
N ARG A 228 -1.35 13.75 -8.53
CA ARG A 228 -2.41 14.27 -7.67
C ARG A 228 -2.73 15.71 -7.99
N ALA A 229 -1.74 16.57 -8.14
CA ALA A 229 -1.94 17.98 -8.50
C ALA A 229 -2.62 18.15 -9.86
N GLU A 230 -2.28 17.33 -10.85
CA GLU A 230 -2.95 17.32 -12.15
C GLU A 230 -4.44 16.98 -12.02
N CYS A 231 -4.81 16.00 -11.20
CA CYS A 231 -6.20 15.65 -10.93
C CYS A 231 -6.97 16.75 -10.18
N GLU A 232 -6.35 17.35 -9.19
CA GLU A 232 -6.95 18.47 -8.42
C GLU A 232 -7.21 19.68 -9.34
N LYS A 233 -6.29 19.99 -10.24
CA LYS A 233 -6.46 21.04 -11.23
C LYS A 233 -7.57 20.72 -12.24
N ALA A 234 -7.69 19.46 -12.65
CA ALA A 234 -8.79 19.04 -13.52
C ALA A 234 -10.16 19.25 -12.85
N VAL A 235 -10.30 18.93 -11.57
CA VAL A 235 -11.53 19.22 -10.79
C VAL A 235 -11.83 20.73 -10.75
N GLU A 236 -10.84 21.56 -10.50
CA GLU A 236 -10.99 23.01 -10.51
C GLU A 236 -11.52 23.53 -11.86
N GLU A 237 -10.93 23.03 -12.96
CA GLU A 237 -11.36 23.44 -14.31
C GLU A 237 -12.76 22.94 -14.67
N LEU A 238 -13.13 21.71 -14.29
CA LEU A 238 -14.48 21.16 -14.48
C LEU A 238 -15.53 21.97 -13.69
N ASN A 239 -15.17 22.50 -12.54
CA ASN A 239 -16.05 23.31 -11.70
C ASN A 239 -16.35 24.71 -12.25
N ALA A 240 -15.85 25.06 -13.43
CA ALA A 240 -16.36 26.21 -14.17
C ALA A 240 -17.86 26.04 -14.56
N VAL A 241 -18.32 24.78 -14.67
CA VAL A 241 -19.72 24.43 -15.02
C VAL A 241 -20.32 23.44 -14.02
N LEU A 242 -19.53 22.43 -13.59
CA LEU A 242 -20.00 21.41 -12.66
C LEU A 242 -19.86 21.87 -11.20
N THR A 243 -20.46 21.11 -10.30
CA THR A 243 -20.29 21.28 -8.85
C THR A 243 -19.88 19.92 -8.27
N ILE A 244 -18.60 19.59 -8.40
CA ILE A 244 -18.02 18.33 -7.90
C ILE A 244 -16.89 18.62 -6.92
N GLN A 245 -16.66 17.72 -5.98
CA GLN A 245 -15.52 17.77 -5.07
C GLN A 245 -14.38 16.84 -5.55
N THR A 246 -14.74 15.73 -6.20
CA THR A 246 -13.79 14.72 -6.67
C THR A 246 -14.19 14.17 -8.04
N LEU A 247 -13.22 13.62 -8.76
CA LEU A 247 -13.46 12.95 -10.05
C LEU A 247 -14.30 11.67 -9.91
N GLY A 248 -14.27 11.03 -8.73
CA GLY A 248 -15.07 9.84 -8.44
C GLY A 248 -16.59 10.06 -8.47
N GLU A 249 -17.03 11.33 -8.42
CA GLU A 249 -18.46 11.68 -8.56
C GLU A 249 -18.96 11.61 -10.00
N LEU A 250 -18.04 11.50 -10.98
CA LEU A 250 -18.39 11.50 -12.41
C LEU A 250 -18.52 10.08 -12.96
N ASP A 251 -19.49 9.89 -13.86
CA ASP A 251 -19.50 8.77 -14.78
C ASP A 251 -18.80 9.12 -16.10
N GLU A 252 -18.56 8.11 -16.93
CA GLU A 252 -17.89 8.28 -18.23
C GLU A 252 -18.64 9.28 -19.14
N TRP A 253 -19.96 9.16 -19.20
CA TRP A 253 -20.79 10.02 -20.07
C TRP A 253 -20.70 11.49 -19.65
N THR A 254 -20.83 11.80 -18.37
CA THR A 254 -20.71 13.17 -17.86
C THR A 254 -19.30 13.69 -18.08
N PHE A 255 -18.27 12.87 -17.83
CA PHE A 255 -16.89 13.27 -18.06
C PHE A 255 -16.65 13.61 -19.54
N ASP A 256 -17.10 12.77 -20.47
CA ASP A 256 -16.94 13.02 -21.92
C ASP A 256 -17.61 14.31 -22.36
N GLN A 257 -18.78 14.65 -21.80
CA GLN A 257 -19.47 15.89 -22.10
C GLN A 257 -18.71 17.15 -21.66
N TYR A 258 -18.04 17.10 -20.52
CA TYR A 258 -17.43 18.28 -19.90
C TYR A 258 -15.90 18.30 -19.95
N SER A 259 -15.25 17.27 -20.49
CA SER A 259 -13.79 17.18 -20.57
C SER A 259 -13.13 18.36 -21.31
N TYR A 260 -13.85 19.02 -22.23
CA TYR A 260 -13.38 20.21 -22.94
C TYR A 260 -13.06 21.40 -22.02
N LEU A 261 -13.56 21.40 -20.79
CA LEU A 261 -13.26 22.43 -19.79
C LEU A 261 -11.84 22.32 -19.25
N ILE A 262 -11.25 21.13 -19.32
CA ILE A 262 -9.88 20.88 -18.90
C ILE A 262 -8.93 21.41 -19.99
N LYS A 263 -8.00 22.29 -19.61
CA LYS A 263 -7.21 23.09 -20.56
C LYS A 263 -5.94 22.42 -21.06
N ASP A 264 -5.59 21.28 -20.52
CA ASP A 264 -4.36 20.56 -20.82
C ASP A 264 -4.64 19.09 -21.13
N GLU A 265 -4.06 18.57 -22.22
CA GLU A 265 -4.32 17.21 -22.68
C GLU A 265 -3.87 16.14 -21.68
N ASN A 266 -2.77 16.36 -20.96
CA ASN A 266 -2.32 15.44 -19.92
C ASN A 266 -3.30 15.41 -18.76
N ARG A 267 -3.83 16.55 -18.34
CA ARG A 267 -4.84 16.60 -17.30
C ARG A 267 -6.14 15.92 -17.72
N ILE A 268 -6.53 16.02 -19.00
CA ILE A 268 -7.68 15.26 -19.55
C ILE A 268 -7.43 13.75 -19.39
N LYS A 269 -6.24 13.27 -19.75
CA LYS A 269 -5.86 11.86 -19.61
C LYS A 269 -5.88 11.42 -18.14
N ARG A 270 -5.31 12.21 -17.22
CA ARG A 270 -5.32 11.89 -15.78
C ARG A 270 -6.73 11.76 -15.25
N ALA A 271 -7.58 12.74 -15.56
CA ALA A 271 -8.99 12.73 -15.16
C ALA A 271 -9.76 11.54 -15.76
N ARG A 272 -9.51 11.23 -17.03
CA ARG A 272 -10.11 10.05 -17.68
C ARG A 272 -9.76 8.77 -16.96
N HIS A 273 -8.49 8.57 -16.62
CA HIS A 273 -8.08 7.41 -15.85
C HIS A 273 -8.86 7.31 -14.53
N ALA A 274 -8.89 8.40 -13.74
CA ALA A 274 -9.56 8.42 -12.44
C ALA A 274 -11.05 8.07 -12.54
N VAL A 275 -11.75 8.66 -13.50
CA VAL A 275 -13.18 8.40 -13.72
C VAL A 275 -13.44 6.95 -14.16
N LEU A 276 -12.70 6.48 -15.17
CA LEU A 276 -12.89 5.13 -15.74
C LEU A 276 -12.37 4.03 -14.82
N GLU A 277 -11.29 4.27 -14.08
CA GLU A 277 -10.78 3.30 -13.10
C GLU A 277 -11.78 3.07 -11.97
N ASN A 278 -12.44 4.12 -11.50
CA ASN A 278 -13.54 3.97 -10.55
C ASN A 278 -14.65 3.08 -11.11
N GLN A 279 -15.07 3.30 -12.35
CA GLN A 279 -16.07 2.47 -13.03
C GLN A 279 -15.61 1.01 -13.15
N ARG A 280 -14.34 0.77 -13.55
CA ARG A 280 -13.77 -0.58 -13.62
C ARG A 280 -13.78 -1.28 -12.26
N THR A 281 -13.52 -0.56 -11.20
CA THR A 281 -13.52 -1.11 -9.83
C THR A 281 -14.90 -1.57 -9.40
N LEU A 282 -15.95 -0.79 -9.69
CA LEU A 282 -17.35 -1.17 -9.46
C LEU A 282 -17.71 -2.45 -10.24
N GLN A 283 -17.33 -2.51 -11.50
CA GLN A 283 -17.59 -3.67 -12.37
C GLN A 283 -16.79 -4.91 -11.91
N ALA A 284 -15.54 -4.73 -11.47
CA ALA A 284 -14.69 -5.81 -10.99
C ALA A 284 -15.23 -6.46 -9.72
N ARG A 285 -15.72 -5.65 -8.78
CA ARG A 285 -16.39 -6.17 -7.58
C ARG A 285 -17.59 -7.04 -7.96
N LYS A 286 -18.43 -6.55 -8.87
CA LYS A 286 -19.59 -7.31 -9.35
C LYS A 286 -19.18 -8.61 -10.04
N ALA A 287 -18.19 -8.58 -10.93
CA ALA A 287 -17.69 -9.76 -11.62
C ALA A 287 -17.15 -10.81 -10.63
N LEU A 288 -16.42 -10.39 -9.61
CA LEU A 288 -15.91 -11.28 -8.57
C LEU A 288 -17.03 -11.92 -7.75
N GLU A 289 -18.05 -11.13 -7.37
CA GLU A 289 -19.24 -11.61 -6.65
C GLU A 289 -20.03 -12.64 -7.46
N GLU A 290 -20.14 -12.45 -8.76
CA GLU A 290 -20.83 -13.37 -9.67
C GLU A 290 -19.98 -14.58 -10.09
N GLY A 291 -18.73 -14.66 -9.66
CA GLY A 291 -17.80 -15.71 -10.07
C GLY A 291 -17.34 -15.62 -11.54
N ASP A 292 -17.54 -14.47 -12.18
CA ASP A 292 -17.11 -14.19 -13.55
C ASP A 292 -15.63 -13.76 -13.59
N LEU A 293 -14.75 -14.73 -13.40
CA LEU A 293 -13.31 -14.48 -13.33
C LEU A 293 -12.73 -14.00 -14.67
N ALA A 294 -13.33 -14.39 -15.80
CA ALA A 294 -12.89 -13.92 -17.10
C ALA A 294 -13.11 -12.41 -17.27
N THR A 295 -14.25 -11.90 -16.86
CA THR A 295 -14.51 -10.44 -16.87
C THR A 295 -13.63 -9.73 -15.86
N PHE A 296 -13.45 -10.28 -14.67
CA PHE A 296 -12.55 -9.73 -13.65
C PHE A 296 -11.12 -9.57 -14.22
N GLY A 297 -10.59 -10.60 -14.87
CA GLY A 297 -9.27 -10.56 -15.50
C GLY A 297 -9.16 -9.51 -16.61
N ARG A 298 -10.18 -9.37 -17.45
CA ARG A 298 -10.21 -8.32 -18.49
C ARG A 298 -10.20 -6.91 -17.91
N LEU A 299 -10.92 -6.68 -16.81
CA LEU A 299 -10.93 -5.40 -16.12
C LEU A 299 -9.56 -5.08 -15.50
N VAL A 300 -8.91 -6.07 -14.92
CA VAL A 300 -7.53 -5.95 -14.40
C VAL A 300 -6.58 -5.54 -15.53
N ASN A 301 -6.65 -6.16 -16.70
CA ASN A 301 -5.84 -5.79 -17.86
C ASN A 301 -6.15 -4.36 -18.34
N ALA A 302 -7.43 -3.99 -18.42
CA ALA A 302 -7.84 -2.65 -18.82
C ALA A 302 -7.35 -1.57 -17.86
N SER A 303 -7.29 -1.87 -16.58
CA SER A 303 -6.67 -0.99 -15.57
C SER A 303 -5.21 -0.69 -15.91
N HIS A 304 -4.43 -1.72 -16.26
CA HIS A 304 -3.02 -1.51 -16.64
C HIS A 304 -2.88 -0.65 -17.89
N VAL A 305 -3.67 -0.91 -18.91
CA VAL A 305 -3.68 -0.11 -20.15
C VAL A 305 -3.95 1.37 -19.86
N SER A 306 -4.91 1.65 -18.99
CA SER A 306 -5.23 3.02 -18.57
C SER A 306 -4.09 3.67 -17.77
N LEU A 307 -3.45 2.93 -16.89
CA LEU A 307 -2.29 3.39 -16.12
C LEU A 307 -1.07 3.64 -16.99
N GLU A 308 -0.91 2.87 -18.06
CA GLU A 308 0.17 3.03 -19.05
C GLU A 308 -0.04 4.26 -19.94
N HIS A 309 -1.23 4.42 -20.53
CA HIS A 309 -1.48 5.41 -21.58
C HIS A 309 -2.12 6.70 -21.07
N ASP A 310 -3.01 6.64 -20.11
CA ASP A 310 -3.71 7.81 -19.58
C ASP A 310 -3.04 8.39 -18.33
N TYR A 311 -2.57 7.52 -17.43
CA TYR A 311 -1.94 7.98 -16.18
C TYR A 311 -0.42 8.08 -16.25
N GLU A 312 0.21 7.32 -17.12
CA GLU A 312 1.66 7.32 -17.38
C GLU A 312 2.50 7.09 -16.11
N VAL A 313 2.14 6.03 -15.37
CA VAL A 313 2.80 5.65 -14.11
C VAL A 313 3.49 4.29 -14.18
N THR A 314 3.46 3.59 -15.32
CA THR A 314 3.96 2.22 -15.43
C THR A 314 5.44 2.17 -15.78
N GLY A 315 5.82 2.58 -16.97
CA GLY A 315 7.19 2.48 -17.49
C GLY A 315 7.53 1.09 -18.04
N LEU A 316 8.72 1.00 -18.65
CA LEU A 316 9.18 -0.20 -19.37
C LEU A 316 9.10 -1.47 -18.53
N GLU A 317 9.52 -1.42 -17.27
CA GLU A 317 9.64 -2.59 -16.42
C GLU A 317 8.27 -3.18 -16.07
N LEU A 318 7.32 -2.37 -15.63
CA LEU A 318 5.96 -2.82 -15.32
C LEU A 318 5.21 -3.23 -16.58
N ASP A 319 5.38 -2.51 -17.68
CA ASP A 319 4.74 -2.86 -18.95
C ASP A 319 5.26 -4.19 -19.49
N THR A 320 6.56 -4.44 -19.40
CA THR A 320 7.15 -5.73 -19.79
C THR A 320 6.56 -6.88 -18.96
N LEU A 321 6.44 -6.71 -17.64
CA LEU A 321 5.82 -7.72 -16.79
C LEU A 321 4.35 -7.98 -17.16
N ALA A 322 3.54 -6.93 -17.28
CA ALA A 322 2.11 -7.06 -17.55
C ALA A 322 1.84 -7.62 -18.96
N HIS A 323 2.49 -7.07 -20.00
CA HIS A 323 2.29 -7.50 -21.38
C HIS A 323 2.75 -8.94 -21.59
N THR A 324 3.88 -9.33 -21.01
CA THR A 324 4.36 -10.73 -21.09
C THR A 324 3.43 -11.66 -20.33
N ALA A 325 2.93 -11.25 -19.17
CA ALA A 325 1.97 -12.03 -18.37
C ALA A 325 0.68 -12.32 -19.15
N TRP A 326 0.15 -11.34 -19.90
CA TRP A 326 -1.08 -11.52 -20.69
C TRP A 326 -0.98 -12.62 -21.74
N GLU A 327 0.22 -12.86 -22.24
CA GLU A 327 0.49 -13.88 -23.29
C GLU A 327 0.66 -15.29 -22.71
N GLN A 328 0.76 -15.44 -21.39
CA GLN A 328 1.00 -16.74 -20.77
C GLN A 328 -0.28 -17.55 -20.62
N GLU A 329 -0.16 -18.85 -20.84
CA GLU A 329 -1.24 -19.80 -20.59
C GLU A 329 -1.64 -19.80 -19.11
N GLY A 330 -2.95 -19.79 -18.85
CA GLY A 330 -3.49 -19.84 -17.49
C GLY A 330 -3.57 -18.49 -16.79
N VAL A 331 -3.25 -17.39 -17.45
CA VAL A 331 -3.37 -16.05 -16.90
C VAL A 331 -4.72 -15.44 -17.24
N LEU A 332 -5.47 -15.02 -16.22
CA LEU A 332 -6.74 -14.30 -16.39
C LEU A 332 -6.52 -12.81 -16.60
N GLY A 333 -5.54 -12.24 -15.95
CA GLY A 333 -5.20 -10.84 -16.05
C GLY A 333 -3.92 -10.48 -15.29
N ALA A 334 -3.36 -9.33 -15.61
CA ALA A 334 -2.17 -8.79 -14.94
C ALA A 334 -2.13 -7.27 -15.04
N ARG A 335 -1.63 -6.62 -14.01
CA ARG A 335 -1.48 -5.17 -13.91
C ARG A 335 -0.42 -4.74 -12.91
N MET A 336 0.05 -3.52 -13.03
CA MET A 336 0.80 -2.91 -11.92
C MET A 336 -0.10 -2.75 -10.68
N THR A 337 0.48 -2.78 -9.51
CA THR A 337 -0.21 -2.53 -8.23
C THR A 337 0.55 -1.46 -7.44
N GLY A 338 -0.19 -0.57 -6.77
CA GLY A 338 0.37 0.54 -6.01
C GLY A 338 0.61 1.80 -6.85
N ALA A 339 1.59 2.60 -6.45
CA ALA A 339 1.84 3.90 -7.07
C ALA A 339 2.41 3.83 -8.49
N GLY A 340 3.06 2.74 -8.85
CA GLY A 340 3.82 2.64 -10.08
C GLY A 340 5.23 3.20 -9.96
N PHE A 341 5.80 3.67 -11.06
CA PHE A 341 7.18 4.17 -11.14
C PHE A 341 8.23 3.12 -10.70
N GLY A 342 8.04 1.88 -11.07
CA GLY A 342 8.67 0.70 -10.53
C GLY A 342 7.77 0.00 -9.51
N GLY A 343 8.35 -0.79 -8.62
CA GLY A 343 7.60 -1.59 -7.66
C GLY A 343 7.05 -2.88 -8.27
N CYS A 344 5.83 -3.25 -7.96
CA CYS A 344 5.26 -4.54 -8.33
C CYS A 344 4.08 -4.46 -9.29
N GLY A 345 3.91 -5.54 -10.04
CA GLY A 345 2.66 -5.94 -10.67
C GLY A 345 2.06 -7.15 -9.97
N ILE A 346 0.83 -7.46 -10.31
CA ILE A 346 0.15 -8.71 -9.93
C ILE A 346 -0.39 -9.40 -11.17
N ALA A 347 -0.40 -10.73 -11.15
CA ALA A 347 -1.02 -11.56 -12.18
C ALA A 347 -1.91 -12.61 -11.53
N ILE A 348 -3.05 -12.88 -12.14
CA ILE A 348 -3.97 -13.93 -11.72
C ILE A 348 -3.69 -15.14 -12.58
N VAL A 349 -3.05 -16.15 -11.99
CA VAL A 349 -2.45 -17.29 -12.70
C VAL A 349 -3.07 -18.59 -12.20
N HIS A 350 -3.40 -19.49 -13.12
CA HIS A 350 -3.82 -20.83 -12.75
C HIS A 350 -2.73 -21.53 -11.91
N LYS A 351 -3.11 -22.15 -10.80
CA LYS A 351 -2.17 -22.75 -9.82
C LYS A 351 -1.17 -23.73 -10.46
N ASP A 352 -1.59 -24.46 -11.49
CA ASP A 352 -0.77 -25.46 -12.19
C ASP A 352 0.18 -24.84 -13.21
N LYS A 353 0.07 -23.53 -13.47
CA LYS A 353 0.88 -22.80 -14.45
C LYS A 353 1.88 -21.81 -13.83
N VAL A 354 1.91 -21.70 -12.50
CA VAL A 354 2.76 -20.72 -11.81
C VAL A 354 4.24 -20.88 -12.12
N GLU A 355 4.74 -22.12 -12.14
CA GLU A 355 6.16 -22.39 -12.42
C GLU A 355 6.54 -21.97 -13.85
N ALA A 356 5.77 -22.40 -14.87
CA ALA A 356 5.99 -22.01 -16.25
C ALA A 356 5.83 -20.50 -16.46
N PHE A 357 4.84 -19.88 -15.83
CA PHE A 357 4.62 -18.44 -15.83
C PHE A 357 5.84 -17.69 -15.30
N THR A 358 6.33 -18.06 -14.14
CA THR A 358 7.48 -17.43 -13.47
C THR A 358 8.73 -17.52 -14.34
N GLU A 359 8.99 -18.70 -14.91
CA GLU A 359 10.13 -18.93 -15.78
C GLU A 359 10.05 -18.08 -17.05
N ASN A 360 8.92 -18.11 -17.76
CA ASN A 360 8.74 -17.41 -19.03
C ASN A 360 8.74 -15.88 -18.88
N VAL A 361 7.99 -15.36 -17.91
CA VAL A 361 7.94 -13.92 -17.64
C VAL A 361 9.31 -13.42 -17.16
N GLY A 362 9.95 -14.18 -16.27
CA GLY A 362 11.27 -13.85 -15.75
C GLY A 362 12.33 -13.78 -16.84
N LYS A 363 12.30 -14.73 -17.79
CA LYS A 363 13.21 -14.76 -18.95
C LYS A 363 13.03 -13.55 -19.85
N THR A 364 11.80 -13.29 -20.28
CA THR A 364 11.49 -12.15 -21.17
C THR A 364 11.83 -10.83 -20.52
N TYR A 365 11.48 -10.66 -19.24
CA TYR A 365 11.82 -9.45 -18.50
C TYR A 365 13.34 -9.22 -18.44
N THR A 366 14.10 -10.26 -18.11
CA THR A 366 15.57 -10.17 -18.02
C THR A 366 16.18 -9.81 -19.36
N GLU A 367 15.68 -10.37 -20.48
CA GLU A 367 16.15 -10.05 -21.83
C GLU A 367 15.87 -8.59 -22.20
N VAL A 368 14.71 -8.05 -21.83
CA VAL A 368 14.30 -6.68 -22.19
C VAL A 368 14.91 -5.63 -21.24
N VAL A 369 14.91 -5.90 -19.95
CA VAL A 369 15.27 -4.92 -18.92
C VAL A 369 16.73 -5.00 -18.49
N GLY A 370 17.33 -6.20 -18.56
CA GLY A 370 18.74 -6.40 -18.27
C GLY A 370 19.07 -6.90 -16.85
N TYR A 371 18.06 -7.12 -16.02
CA TYR A 371 18.18 -7.76 -14.70
C TYR A 371 16.91 -8.53 -14.36
N ALA A 372 16.99 -9.46 -13.44
CA ALA A 372 15.89 -10.36 -13.11
C ALA A 372 14.81 -9.69 -12.24
N PRO A 373 13.53 -10.03 -12.46
CA PRO A 373 12.47 -9.72 -11.53
C PRO A 373 12.43 -10.74 -10.40
N SER A 374 11.59 -10.49 -9.39
CA SER A 374 11.28 -11.48 -8.35
C SER A 374 9.78 -11.78 -8.33
N PHE A 375 9.43 -13.01 -7.94
CA PHE A 375 8.03 -13.46 -7.91
C PHE A 375 7.68 -14.03 -6.53
N TYR A 376 6.44 -13.75 -6.09
CA TYR A 376 5.89 -14.24 -4.84
C TYR A 376 4.45 -14.65 -5.06
N VAL A 377 4.04 -15.83 -4.59
CA VAL A 377 2.62 -16.17 -4.52
C VAL A 377 2.03 -15.43 -3.33
N ALA A 378 1.03 -14.58 -3.58
CA ALA A 378 0.39 -13.80 -2.53
C ALA A 378 -0.56 -14.67 -1.70
N GLU A 379 -0.41 -14.62 -0.39
CA GLU A 379 -1.38 -15.12 0.57
C GLU A 379 -2.06 -13.92 1.23
N ILE A 380 -3.38 -13.94 1.30
CA ILE A 380 -4.18 -12.85 1.84
C ILE A 380 -4.27 -12.99 3.36
N ALA A 381 -3.81 -11.95 4.06
CA ALA A 381 -3.66 -11.94 5.50
C ALA A 381 -4.71 -11.07 6.21
N GLY A 382 -4.81 -11.26 7.52
CA GLY A 382 -5.46 -10.30 8.41
C GLY A 382 -4.63 -9.03 8.59
N GLY A 383 -5.26 -7.99 9.13
CA GLY A 383 -4.64 -6.70 9.38
C GLY A 383 -3.61 -6.71 10.52
N SER A 384 -3.12 -5.52 10.84
CA SER A 384 -2.14 -5.30 11.91
C SER A 384 -2.64 -5.83 13.26
N ARG A 385 -1.80 -6.57 13.98
CA ARG A 385 -2.21 -7.29 15.18
C ARG A 385 -1.08 -7.58 16.16
N VAL A 386 -1.45 -7.80 17.42
CA VAL A 386 -0.57 -8.37 18.44
C VAL A 386 -0.43 -9.86 18.20
N LEU A 387 0.80 -10.38 18.22
CA LEU A 387 1.09 -11.82 18.06
C LEU A 387 1.19 -12.52 19.43
N SER A 388 1.84 -11.88 20.39
CA SER A 388 1.95 -12.42 21.76
C SER A 388 2.13 -11.29 22.77
N ARG A 389 1.76 -11.56 24.00
CA ARG A 389 2.03 -10.74 25.19
C ARG A 389 2.93 -11.51 26.14
N LYS A 390 3.62 -10.75 27.02
CA LYS A 390 4.44 -11.35 28.10
C LYS A 390 3.58 -12.07 29.12
#